data_b2fa50edc12db929b0e32664a7ee8109
#
_entry.id   b2fa50edc12db929b0e32664a7ee8109
#
_cell.length_a   1.000
_cell.length_b   1.000
_cell.length_c   1.000
_cell.angle_alpha   90.00
_cell.angle_beta   90.00
_cell.angle_gamma   90.00
#
_symmetry.space_group_name_H-M   'P 1'
#
loop_
_entity.id
_entity.type
_entity.pdbx_description
1 polymer ?
#
loop_
_entity_poly.entity_id
_entity_poly.type
_entity_poly.pdbx_seq_one_letter_code
_entity_poly.pdbx_strand_id
1 'polypeptide(L)'
;MNKIHLFDKVTIDSSGQSLKFFNDNNEWLIQDSKQKHGTRIHLQIDTQSNRSCAKIFEFIFKKKHKHISIPLNLLELSDYSIINCRSQVKNLLRNIEDCKIVEFDFQKIDLIGPSFADALVRKTKEYNKYADIEWVNTNPTVDLLMSRALDRQS
;
A
#
# COMPACT_ATOMS: atom_id res chain seq x y z
N MET A 1 18.72 -0.73 4.05
CA MET A 1 18.21 -0.08 5.27
C MET A 1 17.33 1.09 4.83
N ASN A 2 16.01 0.99 5.06
CA ASN A 2 15.05 1.99 4.57
C ASN A 2 15.09 3.21 5.49
N LYS A 3 15.53 4.33 4.97
CA LYS A 3 15.57 5.59 5.69
C LYS A 3 14.18 6.22 5.68
N ILE A 4 13.68 6.67 6.85
CA ILE A 4 12.47 7.50 6.96
C ILE A 4 12.88 8.93 6.57
N HIS A 5 13.00 9.18 5.26
CA HIS A 5 13.64 10.40 4.75
C HIS A 5 12.78 11.67 4.80
N LEU A 6 11.49 11.54 5.12
CA LEU A 6 10.58 12.71 5.10
C LEU A 6 10.72 13.56 6.35
N PHE A 7 10.84 12.94 7.53
CA PHE A 7 10.84 13.63 8.80
C PHE A 7 12.26 13.82 9.32
N ASP A 8 12.53 14.96 9.97
CA ASP A 8 13.80 15.22 10.62
C ASP A 8 13.92 14.39 11.89
N LYS A 9 12.79 14.21 12.57
CA LYS A 9 12.70 13.37 13.76
C LYS A 9 11.38 12.62 13.78
N VAL A 10 11.46 11.36 14.16
CA VAL A 10 10.29 10.49 14.43
C VAL A 10 10.39 9.99 15.86
N THR A 11 9.33 10.12 16.64
CA THR A 11 9.23 9.55 17.98
C THR A 11 8.02 8.65 18.03
N ILE A 12 8.21 7.42 18.51
CA ILE A 12 7.14 6.44 18.72
C ILE A 12 7.17 6.04 20.18
N ASP A 13 6.15 6.43 20.92
CA ASP A 13 5.97 6.07 22.33
C ASP A 13 4.92 4.97 22.43
N SER A 14 5.27 3.82 23.02
CA SER A 14 4.36 2.69 23.20
C SER A 14 4.82 1.80 24.36
N SER A 15 3.88 1.31 25.14
CA SER A 15 4.15 0.32 26.19
C SER A 15 5.26 0.72 27.17
N GLY A 16 5.36 1.99 27.50
CA GLY A 16 6.37 2.51 28.42
C GLY A 16 7.75 2.75 27.79
N GLN A 17 7.90 2.55 26.49
CA GLN A 17 9.12 2.81 25.74
C GLN A 17 8.94 3.90 24.71
N SER A 18 10.02 4.61 24.39
CA SER A 18 10.10 5.62 23.35
C SER A 18 11.22 5.26 22.38
N LEU A 19 10.85 5.07 21.12
CA LEU A 19 11.78 4.90 20.01
C LEU A 19 11.89 6.23 19.28
N LYS A 20 13.08 6.80 19.21
CA LYS A 20 13.37 8.05 18.50
C LYS A 20 14.30 7.81 17.33
N PHE A 21 13.96 8.37 16.19
CA PHE A 21 14.81 8.40 15.01
C PHE A 21 15.19 9.84 14.69
N PHE A 22 16.49 10.08 14.47
CA PHE A 22 17.05 11.36 14.04
C PHE A 22 17.64 11.20 12.64
N ASN A 23 17.13 11.97 11.72
CA ASN A 23 17.53 11.82 10.31
C ASN A 23 18.90 12.45 9.99
N ASP A 24 19.34 13.43 10.77
CA ASP A 24 20.61 14.15 10.57
C ASP A 24 21.81 13.22 10.64
N ASN A 25 21.84 12.37 11.68
CA ASN A 25 22.90 11.39 11.91
C ASN A 25 22.48 9.95 11.64
N ASN A 26 21.23 9.71 11.23
CA ASN A 26 20.65 8.41 10.96
C ASN A 26 20.70 7.47 12.19
N GLU A 27 20.46 8.03 13.38
CA GLU A 27 20.53 7.32 14.65
C GLU A 27 19.16 6.97 15.20
N TRP A 28 19.13 5.86 15.93
CA TRP A 28 17.99 5.41 16.70
C TRP A 28 18.32 5.47 18.17
N LEU A 29 17.41 5.98 18.98
CA LEU A 29 17.51 6.02 20.43
C LEU A 29 16.28 5.34 21.03
N ILE A 30 16.53 4.42 21.97
CA ILE A 30 15.47 3.81 22.80
C ILE A 30 15.62 4.35 24.20
N GLN A 31 14.52 4.80 24.80
CA GLN A 31 14.48 5.29 26.18
C GLN A 31 13.13 4.97 26.83
N ASP A 32 13.03 5.13 28.15
CA ASP A 32 11.75 5.01 28.83
C ASP A 32 10.78 6.11 28.47
N SER A 33 9.49 5.77 28.42
CA SER A 33 8.40 6.70 28.13
C SER A 33 7.34 6.65 29.23
N LYS A 34 6.71 7.79 29.49
CA LYS A 34 5.55 7.87 30.38
C LYS A 34 4.27 7.29 29.73
N GLN A 35 4.28 7.04 28.44
CA GLN A 35 3.15 6.48 27.69
C GLN A 35 3.04 4.97 27.95
N LYS A 36 2.18 4.58 28.89
CA LYS A 36 1.97 3.18 29.27
C LYS A 36 0.89 2.46 28.45
N HIS A 37 -0.11 3.21 27.94
CA HIS A 37 -1.23 2.66 27.19
C HIS A 37 -1.36 3.34 25.83
N GLY A 38 -1.63 2.54 24.80
CA GLY A 38 -1.72 2.99 23.42
C GLY A 38 -0.37 3.35 22.81
N THR A 39 -0.41 3.86 21.59
CA THR A 39 0.78 4.30 20.84
C THR A 39 0.62 5.76 20.46
N ARG A 40 1.65 6.56 20.73
CA ARG A 40 1.75 7.95 20.29
C ARG A 40 2.85 8.07 19.26
N ILE A 41 2.56 8.68 18.13
CA ILE A 41 3.56 8.98 17.10
C ILE A 41 3.70 10.48 16.98
N HIS A 42 4.92 10.98 17.10
CA HIS A 42 5.27 12.38 16.90
C HIS A 42 6.23 12.50 15.73
N LEU A 43 5.83 13.26 14.71
CA LEU A 43 6.57 13.48 13.48
C LEU A 43 6.97 14.97 13.42
N GLN A 44 8.25 15.24 13.21
CA GLN A 44 8.80 16.59 13.14
C GLN A 44 9.47 16.82 11.79
N ILE A 45 9.11 17.94 11.15
CA ILE A 45 9.74 18.42 9.92
C ILE A 45 10.19 19.84 10.17
N ASP A 46 11.42 20.17 9.78
CA ASP A 46 11.92 21.53 9.76
C ASP A 46 11.18 22.33 8.67
N THR A 47 10.71 23.52 9.02
CA THR A 47 10.02 24.43 8.09
C THR A 47 10.90 24.90 6.93
N GLN A 48 12.22 24.85 7.09
CA GLN A 48 13.20 25.17 6.04
C GLN A 48 13.68 23.93 5.28
N SER A 49 13.09 22.75 5.53
CA SER A 49 13.48 21.53 4.86
C SER A 49 13.15 21.60 3.36
N ASN A 50 14.16 21.36 2.52
CA ASN A 50 13.99 21.23 1.07
C ASN A 50 13.46 19.84 0.64
N ARG A 51 13.02 19.03 1.59
CA ARG A 51 12.46 17.70 1.34
C ARG A 51 11.04 17.83 0.82
N SER A 52 10.73 17.15 -0.26
CA SER A 52 9.36 17.08 -0.77
C SER A 52 8.88 15.63 -0.78
N CYS A 53 7.60 15.42 -0.46
CA CYS A 53 6.97 14.12 -0.58
C CYS A 53 7.19 13.53 -1.97
N ALA A 54 7.05 14.34 -3.03
CA ALA A 54 7.26 13.89 -4.40
C ALA A 54 8.66 13.30 -4.62
N LYS A 55 9.72 13.99 -4.19
CA LYS A 55 11.11 13.50 -4.31
C LYS A 55 11.36 12.24 -3.51
N ILE A 56 10.74 12.11 -2.34
CA ILE A 56 10.88 10.93 -1.49
C ILE A 56 10.15 9.75 -2.09
N PHE A 57 8.92 9.96 -2.56
CA PHE A 57 8.19 8.94 -3.30
C PHE A 57 8.94 8.54 -4.57
N GLU A 58 9.46 9.49 -5.34
CA GLU A 58 10.30 9.21 -6.49
C GLU A 58 11.53 8.36 -6.13
N PHE A 59 12.21 8.65 -5.02
CA PHE A 59 13.34 7.86 -4.53
C PHE A 59 12.93 6.45 -4.07
N ILE A 60 11.81 6.32 -3.37
CA ILE A 60 11.28 5.04 -2.92
C ILE A 60 10.82 4.20 -4.12
N PHE A 61 10.14 4.82 -5.08
CA PHE A 61 9.56 4.15 -6.24
C PHE A 61 10.54 4.04 -7.43
N LYS A 62 11.63 4.84 -7.51
CA LYS A 62 12.72 4.64 -8.48
C LYS A 62 13.51 3.34 -8.26
N LYS A 63 13.48 2.74 -7.09
CA LYS A 63 13.79 1.32 -6.98
C LYS A 63 12.62 0.61 -7.66
N LYS A 64 12.80 0.25 -8.95
CA LYS A 64 11.89 -0.56 -9.75
C LYS A 64 11.32 -1.67 -8.87
N HIS A 65 10.16 -1.43 -8.26
CA HIS A 65 9.42 -2.49 -7.59
C HIS A 65 8.96 -3.39 -8.71
N LYS A 66 9.71 -4.47 -8.93
CA LYS A 66 9.31 -5.49 -9.91
C LYS A 66 7.98 -6.12 -9.51
N HIS A 67 7.59 -6.00 -8.26
CA HIS A 67 6.39 -6.61 -7.67
C HIS A 67 5.77 -5.62 -6.67
N ILE A 68 4.48 -5.39 -6.79
CA ILE A 68 3.66 -4.66 -5.83
C ILE A 68 2.48 -5.54 -5.41
N SER A 69 2.24 -5.66 -4.10
CA SER A 69 1.06 -6.32 -3.56
C SER A 69 0.08 -5.26 -3.06
N ILE A 70 -1.17 -5.34 -3.51
CA ILE A 70 -2.25 -4.40 -3.22
C ILE A 70 -3.31 -5.10 -2.37
N PRO A 71 -3.35 -4.83 -1.05
CA PRO A 71 -4.35 -5.42 -0.17
C PRO A 71 -5.72 -4.78 -0.40
N LEU A 72 -6.69 -5.58 -0.84
CA LEU A 72 -8.04 -5.09 -1.15
C LEU A 72 -8.89 -4.83 0.10
N ASN A 73 -8.52 -5.39 1.24
CA ASN A 73 -9.17 -5.12 2.53
C ASN A 73 -8.99 -3.68 3.03
N LEU A 74 -8.08 -2.90 2.41
CA LEU A 74 -7.94 -1.46 2.67
C LEU A 74 -9.03 -0.62 1.99
N LEU A 75 -9.82 -1.19 1.09
CA LEU A 75 -11.07 -0.58 0.68
C LEU A 75 -11.96 -0.62 1.91
N GLU A 76 -12.26 0.54 2.53
CA GLU A 76 -13.17 0.66 3.66
C GLU A 76 -14.54 0.03 3.28
N LEU A 77 -14.66 -1.26 3.60
CA LEU A 77 -15.86 -2.02 3.38
C LEU A 77 -16.68 -1.91 4.66
N SER A 78 -17.82 -1.22 4.59
CA SER A 78 -18.83 -1.36 5.62
C SER A 78 -19.16 -2.84 5.75
N ASP A 79 -19.04 -3.40 6.93
CA ASP A 79 -19.46 -4.72 7.47
C ASP A 79 -19.60 -5.96 6.55
N TYR A 80 -19.44 -5.81 5.24
CA TYR A 80 -19.58 -6.87 4.25
C TYR A 80 -18.30 -7.00 3.44
N SER A 81 -17.70 -8.17 3.48
CA SER A 81 -16.55 -8.60 2.67
C SER A 81 -16.85 -8.68 1.15
N ILE A 82 -17.76 -7.83 0.66
CA ILE A 82 -18.25 -7.81 -0.72
C ILE A 82 -17.85 -6.51 -1.41
N ILE A 83 -17.05 -6.63 -2.47
CA ILE A 83 -16.61 -5.49 -3.28
C ILE A 83 -17.36 -5.45 -4.61
N ASN A 84 -18.18 -4.42 -4.82
CA ASN A 84 -18.96 -4.24 -6.04
C ASN A 84 -18.67 -2.92 -6.79
N CYS A 85 -17.87 -2.02 -6.22
CA CYS A 85 -17.77 -0.66 -6.70
C CYS A 85 -16.57 -0.45 -7.65
N ARG A 86 -16.85 -0.20 -8.94
CA ARG A 86 -15.84 0.10 -9.97
C ARG A 86 -15.04 1.37 -9.69
N SER A 87 -15.63 2.35 -9.00
CA SER A 87 -14.97 3.63 -8.72
C SER A 87 -13.80 3.48 -7.75
N GLN A 88 -13.81 2.45 -6.90
CA GLN A 88 -12.74 2.17 -5.94
C GLN A 88 -11.45 1.68 -6.62
N VAL A 89 -11.57 1.02 -7.78
CA VAL A 89 -10.42 0.47 -8.52
C VAL A 89 -9.38 1.54 -8.85
N LYS A 90 -9.81 2.74 -9.26
CA LYS A 90 -8.89 3.83 -9.62
C LYS A 90 -7.98 4.25 -8.46
N ASN A 91 -8.49 4.20 -7.24
CA ASN A 91 -7.72 4.57 -6.06
C ASN A 91 -6.70 3.50 -5.66
N LEU A 92 -6.97 2.22 -5.98
CA LEU A 92 -6.07 1.09 -5.71
C LEU A 92 -4.84 1.10 -6.63
N LEU A 93 -5.00 1.53 -7.87
CA LEU A 93 -4.00 1.37 -8.93
C LEU A 93 -3.04 2.56 -9.05
N ARG A 94 -2.73 3.22 -7.94
CA ARG A 94 -1.74 4.29 -7.94
C ARG A 94 -0.32 3.70 -7.96
N ASN A 95 0.53 4.27 -8.82
CA ASN A 95 1.97 3.96 -8.90
C ASN A 95 2.30 2.51 -9.35
N ILE A 96 1.51 1.94 -10.24
CA ILE A 96 1.76 0.61 -10.82
C ILE A 96 2.47 0.67 -12.18
N GLU A 97 2.72 1.85 -12.72
CA GLU A 97 3.16 2.07 -14.10
C GLU A 97 4.48 1.35 -14.44
N ASP A 98 5.37 1.24 -13.46
CA ASP A 98 6.70 0.61 -13.64
C ASP A 98 6.82 -0.79 -13.02
N CYS A 99 5.72 -1.35 -12.52
CA CYS A 99 5.72 -2.67 -11.90
C CYS A 99 5.73 -3.78 -12.96
N LYS A 100 6.47 -4.85 -12.72
CA LYS A 100 6.39 -6.06 -13.55
C LYS A 100 5.23 -6.95 -13.14
N ILE A 101 5.03 -7.08 -11.84
CA ILE A 101 3.97 -7.90 -11.23
C ILE A 101 3.11 -7.01 -10.36
N VAL A 102 1.81 -7.06 -10.58
CA VAL A 102 0.78 -6.43 -9.73
C VAL A 102 -0.05 -7.54 -9.11
N GLU A 103 0.18 -7.77 -7.84
CA GLU A 103 -0.51 -8.78 -7.04
C GLU A 103 -1.67 -8.15 -6.28
N PHE A 104 -2.84 -8.74 -6.34
CA PHE A 104 -4.02 -8.36 -5.56
C PHE A 104 -4.22 -9.33 -4.41
N ASP A 105 -4.19 -8.83 -3.18
CA ASP A 105 -4.42 -9.63 -1.98
C ASP A 105 -5.90 -9.54 -1.56
N PHE A 106 -6.61 -10.67 -1.67
CA PHE A 106 -8.02 -10.81 -1.32
C PHE A 106 -8.24 -11.28 0.12
N GLN A 107 -7.25 -11.17 1.00
CA GLN A 107 -7.42 -11.55 2.40
C GLN A 107 -8.64 -10.86 3.02
N LYS A 108 -9.54 -11.64 3.62
CA LYS A 108 -10.82 -11.20 4.22
C LYS A 108 -11.85 -10.70 3.20
N ILE A 109 -11.71 -11.00 1.92
CA ILE A 109 -12.70 -10.72 0.89
C ILE A 109 -13.38 -12.03 0.50
N ASP A 110 -14.67 -12.14 0.77
CA ASP A 110 -15.44 -13.37 0.51
C ASP A 110 -16.06 -13.35 -0.89
N LEU A 111 -16.41 -12.18 -1.40
CA LEU A 111 -17.08 -12.04 -2.70
C LEU A 111 -16.72 -10.73 -3.40
N ILE A 112 -16.58 -10.80 -4.71
CA ILE A 112 -16.48 -9.64 -5.59
C ILE A 112 -17.54 -9.68 -6.68
N GLY A 113 -17.96 -8.52 -7.17
CA GLY A 113 -18.82 -8.45 -8.34
C GLY A 113 -18.03 -8.70 -9.64
N PRO A 114 -18.63 -9.34 -10.67
CA PRO A 114 -17.99 -9.53 -11.99
C PRO A 114 -17.50 -8.20 -12.59
N SER A 115 -18.29 -7.15 -12.40
CA SER A 115 -17.94 -5.80 -12.86
C SER A 115 -16.71 -5.21 -12.17
N PHE A 116 -16.47 -5.58 -10.91
CA PHE A 116 -15.27 -5.16 -10.19
C PHE A 116 -14.05 -5.90 -10.72
N ALA A 117 -14.14 -7.23 -10.88
CA ALA A 117 -13.06 -8.04 -11.45
C ALA A 117 -12.64 -7.53 -12.85
N ASP A 118 -13.61 -7.33 -13.75
CA ASP A 118 -13.36 -6.77 -15.08
C ASP A 118 -12.70 -5.38 -15.03
N ALA A 119 -13.18 -4.51 -14.12
CA ALA A 119 -12.61 -3.18 -13.96
C ALA A 119 -11.18 -3.22 -13.40
N LEU A 120 -10.92 -4.13 -12.46
CA LEU A 120 -9.60 -4.29 -11.85
C LEU A 120 -8.57 -4.69 -12.90
N VAL A 121 -8.83 -5.75 -13.66
CA VAL A 121 -7.92 -6.23 -14.71
C VAL A 121 -7.76 -5.20 -15.82
N ARG A 122 -8.87 -4.69 -16.37
CA ARG A 122 -8.84 -3.70 -17.44
C ARG A 122 -8.08 -2.43 -17.05
N LYS A 123 -8.35 -1.89 -15.87
CA LYS A 123 -7.66 -0.68 -15.41
C LYS A 123 -6.18 -0.93 -15.12
N THR A 124 -5.82 -2.08 -14.59
CA THR A 124 -4.41 -2.44 -14.43
C THR A 124 -3.69 -2.43 -15.77
N LYS A 125 -4.27 -3.04 -16.81
CA LYS A 125 -3.70 -3.05 -18.17
C LYS A 125 -3.73 -1.67 -18.85
N GLU A 126 -4.68 -0.81 -18.53
CA GLU A 126 -4.69 0.60 -19.00
C GLU A 126 -3.52 1.39 -18.41
N TYR A 127 -3.21 1.22 -17.12
CA TYR A 127 -2.10 1.91 -16.46
C TYR A 127 -0.74 1.27 -16.75
N ASN A 128 -0.70 -0.06 -16.86
CA ASN A 128 0.52 -0.80 -17.14
C ASN A 128 0.21 -2.04 -18.01
N LYS A 129 0.31 -1.86 -19.31
CA LYS A 129 0.02 -2.90 -20.31
C LYS A 129 0.85 -4.16 -20.14
N TYR A 130 2.07 -4.02 -19.64
CA TYR A 130 3.06 -5.10 -19.56
C TYR A 130 3.14 -5.75 -18.18
N ALA A 131 2.32 -5.31 -17.21
CA ALA A 131 2.31 -5.94 -15.91
C ALA A 131 1.68 -7.32 -15.97
N ASP A 132 2.33 -8.28 -15.32
CA ASP A 132 1.70 -9.54 -14.97
C ASP A 132 0.75 -9.30 -13.80
N ILE A 133 -0.47 -9.83 -13.89
CA ILE A 133 -1.49 -9.68 -12.87
C ILE A 133 -1.59 -11.01 -12.12
N GLU A 134 -1.33 -10.95 -10.83
CA GLU A 134 -1.44 -12.08 -9.91
C GLU A 134 -2.47 -11.77 -8.82
N TRP A 135 -2.98 -12.80 -8.17
CA TRP A 135 -3.87 -12.66 -7.01
C TRP A 135 -3.67 -13.78 -6.01
N VAL A 136 -3.81 -13.43 -4.73
CA VAL A 136 -3.57 -14.34 -3.61
C VAL A 136 -4.71 -14.28 -2.59
N ASN A 137 -4.77 -15.27 -1.72
CA ASN A 137 -5.75 -15.37 -0.63
C ASN A 137 -7.21 -15.33 -1.12
N THR A 138 -7.47 -15.91 -2.31
CA THR A 138 -8.80 -16.01 -2.90
C THR A 138 -9.52 -17.29 -2.45
N ASN A 139 -10.86 -17.25 -2.51
CA ASN A 139 -11.67 -18.45 -2.53
C ASN A 139 -12.00 -18.85 -3.99
N PRO A 140 -12.55 -20.06 -4.23
CA PRO A 140 -12.82 -20.54 -5.60
C PRO A 140 -13.73 -19.63 -6.43
N THR A 141 -14.66 -18.91 -5.82
CA THR A 141 -15.57 -18.00 -6.50
C THR A 141 -14.84 -16.74 -6.99
N VAL A 142 -14.01 -16.13 -6.13
CA VAL A 142 -13.19 -14.96 -6.47
C VAL A 142 -12.17 -15.35 -7.54
N ASP A 143 -11.50 -16.49 -7.38
CA ASP A 143 -10.53 -17.00 -8.33
C ASP A 143 -11.12 -17.18 -9.72
N LEU A 144 -12.30 -17.80 -9.83
CA LEU A 144 -13.01 -17.96 -11.09
C LEU A 144 -13.35 -16.62 -11.76
N LEU A 145 -13.78 -15.64 -10.97
CA LEU A 145 -14.14 -14.30 -11.50
C LEU A 145 -12.91 -13.54 -12.00
N MET A 146 -11.78 -13.62 -11.29
CA MET A 146 -10.53 -12.99 -11.70
C MET A 146 -9.97 -13.65 -12.96
N SER A 147 -9.96 -14.99 -13.03
CA SER A 147 -9.52 -15.74 -14.21
C SER A 147 -10.33 -15.37 -15.45
N ARG A 148 -11.66 -15.35 -15.34
CA ARG A 148 -12.54 -14.92 -16.44
C ARG A 148 -12.33 -13.47 -16.86
N ALA A 149 -12.04 -12.58 -15.91
CA ALA A 149 -11.76 -11.18 -16.21
C ALA A 149 -10.43 -11.04 -16.96
N LEU A 150 -9.42 -11.83 -16.61
CA LEU A 150 -8.13 -11.83 -17.29
C LEU A 150 -8.22 -12.37 -18.71
N ASP A 151 -8.94 -13.50 -18.91
CA ASP A 151 -9.14 -14.11 -20.24
C ASP A 151 -9.80 -13.17 -21.25
N ARG A 152 -10.70 -12.29 -20.79
CA ARG A 152 -11.36 -11.29 -21.65
C ARG A 152 -10.46 -10.14 -22.09
N GLN A 153 -9.33 -9.95 -21.44
CA GLN A 153 -8.38 -8.86 -21.73
C GLN A 153 -7.10 -9.37 -22.44
N SER A 154 -6.98 -10.69 -22.60
CA SER A 154 -5.94 -11.35 -23.40
C SER A 154 -6.34 -11.37 -24.86
#